data_756f332d5acb72b3885135b1d393b399
#
_entry.id   756f332d5acb72b3885135b1d393b399
#
_cell.length_a   1.000
_cell.length_b   1.000
_cell.length_c   1.000
_cell.angle_alpha   90.00
_cell.angle_beta   90.00
_cell.angle_gamma   90.00
#
_symmetry.space_group_name_H-M   'P 1'
#
loop_
_entity.id
_entity.type
_entity.pdbx_description
1 polymer ?
#
loop_
_entity_poly.entity_id
_entity_poly.type
_entity_poly.pdbx_seq_one_letter_code
_entity_poly.pdbx_strand_id
1 'polypeptide(L)'
;AQRLRLSAENIANADTPGYRRKLAGFEATAGGLVVPGPVRLDAAPLARRHDPANPLADAQGYVEGSNVNLLMEIADAREAQRSYEANLKMFEQTRAMSSALLDLLRR
;
A
#
# COMPACT_ATOMS: atom_id res chain seq x y z
N ALA A 1 5.72 -5.62 5.05
CA ALA A 1 5.17 -5.09 3.83
C ALA A 1 4.06 -4.09 4.08
N GLN A 2 4.44 -2.90 4.49
CA GLN A 2 3.49 -1.81 4.76
C GLN A 2 2.65 -1.47 3.53
N ARG A 3 3.26 -1.39 2.34
CA ARG A 3 2.54 -1.07 1.10
C ARG A 3 1.45 -2.08 0.80
N LEU A 4 1.75 -3.36 0.96
CA LEU A 4 0.78 -4.42 0.70
C LEU A 4 -0.39 -4.36 1.70
N ARG A 5 -0.09 -4.09 2.97
CA ARG A 5 -1.12 -3.93 4.01
C ARG A 5 -2.03 -2.74 3.71
N LEU A 6 -1.46 -1.60 3.30
CA LEU A 6 -2.24 -0.42 2.96
C LEU A 6 -3.10 -0.64 1.72
N SER A 7 -2.57 -1.30 0.69
CA SER A 7 -3.35 -1.67 -0.49
C SER A 7 -4.52 -2.58 -0.12
N ALA A 8 -4.30 -3.57 0.74
CA ALA A 8 -5.36 -4.45 1.22
C ALA A 8 -6.43 -3.69 1.99
N GLU A 9 -6.05 -2.75 2.84
CA GLU A 9 -6.98 -1.90 3.59
C GLU A 9 -7.78 -1.00 2.64
N ASN A 10 -7.13 -0.41 1.64
CA ASN A 10 -7.79 0.42 0.62
C ASN A 10 -8.81 -0.40 -0.17
N ILE A 11 -8.46 -1.61 -0.58
CA ILE A 11 -9.36 -2.51 -1.31
C ILE A 11 -10.58 -2.85 -0.44
N ALA A 12 -10.34 -3.20 0.82
CA ALA A 12 -11.42 -3.55 1.75
C ALA A 12 -12.40 -2.39 1.97
N ASN A 13 -11.94 -1.16 1.85
CA ASN A 13 -12.74 0.04 2.10
C ASN A 13 -13.10 0.81 0.82
N ALA A 14 -12.95 0.20 -0.36
CA ALA A 14 -13.21 0.87 -1.64
C ALA A 14 -14.64 1.41 -1.75
N ASP A 15 -15.60 0.77 -1.09
CA ASP A 15 -17.01 1.17 -1.08
C ASP A 15 -17.43 1.87 0.22
N THR A 16 -16.49 2.14 1.12
CA THR A 16 -16.78 2.81 2.39
C THR A 16 -17.00 4.30 2.16
N PRO A 17 -18.17 4.85 2.51
CA PRO A 17 -18.44 6.27 2.33
C PRO A 17 -17.43 7.15 3.07
N GLY A 18 -16.89 8.14 2.36
CA GLY A 18 -15.93 9.08 2.93
C GLY A 18 -14.52 8.54 3.13
N TYR A 19 -14.27 7.30 2.75
CA TYR A 19 -12.93 6.73 2.91
C TYR A 19 -11.94 7.34 1.94
N ARG A 20 -10.76 7.71 2.45
CA ARG A 20 -9.66 8.20 1.64
C ARG A 20 -8.56 7.16 1.55
N ARG A 21 -8.07 6.97 0.34
CA ARG A 21 -6.97 6.06 0.05
C ARG A 21 -5.75 6.40 0.89
N LYS A 22 -5.19 5.39 1.55
CA LYS A 22 -3.97 5.54 2.35
C LYS A 22 -2.74 5.28 1.48
N LEU A 23 -1.76 6.15 1.62
CA LEU A 23 -0.51 6.09 0.87
C LEU A 23 0.65 5.87 1.84
N ALA A 24 1.56 4.98 1.47
CA ALA A 24 2.79 4.78 2.22
C ALA A 24 3.68 6.02 2.06
N GLY A 25 4.13 6.58 3.19
CA GLY A 25 5.09 7.66 3.18
C GLY A 25 6.50 7.14 3.34
N PHE A 26 7.46 7.92 2.83
CA PHE A 26 8.88 7.64 3.01
C PHE A 26 9.58 8.92 3.45
N GLU A 27 10.59 8.77 4.31
CA GLU A 27 11.41 9.88 4.77
C GLU A 27 12.89 9.56 4.54
N ALA A 28 13.65 10.58 4.13
CA ALA A 28 15.09 10.46 4.04
C ALA A 28 15.71 10.80 5.40
N THR A 29 16.62 9.95 5.89
CA THR A 29 17.39 10.22 7.09
C THR A 29 18.57 11.12 6.77
N ALA A 30 19.22 11.67 7.81
CA ALA A 30 20.42 12.47 7.68
C ALA A 30 21.57 11.70 7.00
N GLY A 31 21.57 10.37 7.08
CA GLY A 31 22.55 9.51 6.42
C GLY A 31 22.22 9.16 4.97
N GLY A 32 21.16 9.74 4.40
CA GLY A 32 20.72 9.46 3.02
C GLY A 32 19.93 8.17 2.85
N LEU A 33 19.58 7.48 3.94
CA LEU A 33 18.73 6.30 3.90
C LEU A 33 17.26 6.71 3.77
N VAL A 34 16.51 5.91 3.01
CA VAL A 34 15.05 6.07 2.91
C VAL A 34 14.39 5.10 3.87
N VAL A 35 13.57 5.61 4.76
CA VAL A 35 12.84 4.84 5.77
C VAL A 35 11.34 5.07 5.62
N PRO A 36 10.50 4.14 6.11
CA PRO A 36 9.05 4.39 6.12
C PRO A 36 8.72 5.65 6.92
N GLY A 37 7.94 6.53 6.32
CA GLY A 37 7.42 7.72 6.96
C GLY A 37 5.96 7.56 7.37
N PRO A 38 5.31 8.65 7.82
CA PRO A 38 3.89 8.60 8.18
C PRO A 38 3.01 8.20 7.03
N VAL A 39 1.93 7.47 7.31
CA VAL A 39 0.89 7.18 6.34
C VAL A 39 0.16 8.49 6.00
N ARG A 40 -0.03 8.76 4.71
CA ARG A 40 -0.74 9.93 4.22
C ARG A 40 -2.07 9.53 3.60
N LEU A 41 -3.04 10.43 3.67
CA LEU A 41 -4.30 10.26 2.98
C LEU A 41 -4.22 10.94 1.62
N ASP A 42 -4.74 10.25 0.59
CA ASP A 42 -4.80 10.80 -0.75
C ASP A 42 -5.79 11.96 -0.79
N ALA A 43 -5.36 13.11 -1.29
CA ALA A 43 -6.18 14.30 -1.41
C ALA A 43 -7.08 14.31 -2.64
N ALA A 44 -7.00 13.29 -3.50
CA ALA A 44 -7.84 13.21 -4.70
C ALA A 44 -9.33 13.26 -4.32
N PRO A 45 -10.20 13.83 -5.18
CA PRO A 45 -11.62 13.91 -4.89
C PRO A 45 -12.25 12.54 -4.66
N LEU A 46 -13.18 12.49 -3.70
CA LEU A 46 -13.99 11.30 -3.45
C LEU A 46 -15.00 11.12 -4.60
N ALA A 47 -15.26 9.85 -4.95
CA ALA A 47 -16.30 9.55 -5.93
C ALA A 47 -17.68 10.00 -5.42
N ARG A 48 -18.51 10.53 -6.32
CA ARG A 48 -19.87 10.94 -5.98
C ARG A 48 -20.85 10.14 -6.84
N ARG A 49 -21.88 9.63 -6.20
CA ARG A 49 -22.94 8.90 -6.87
C ARG A 49 -24.29 9.52 -6.54
N HIS A 50 -25.14 9.68 -7.54
CA HIS A 50 -26.49 10.17 -7.33
C HIS A 50 -27.38 9.03 -6.81
N ASP A 51 -27.77 9.14 -5.55
CA ASP A 51 -28.61 8.16 -4.87
C ASP A 51 -29.47 8.88 -3.80
N PRO A 52 -30.53 9.59 -4.25
CA PRO A 52 -31.32 10.45 -3.35
C PRO A 52 -32.02 9.67 -2.22
N ALA A 53 -32.29 8.38 -2.42
CA ALA A 53 -32.95 7.55 -1.42
C ALA A 53 -31.99 7.06 -0.31
N ASN A 54 -30.69 7.27 -0.47
CA ASN A 54 -29.71 6.85 0.51
C ASN A 54 -29.76 7.78 1.72
N PRO A 55 -29.77 7.24 2.97
CA PRO A 55 -29.75 8.08 4.17
C PRO A 55 -28.53 9.01 4.28
N LEU A 56 -27.44 8.68 3.59
CA LEU A 56 -26.21 9.49 3.58
C LEU A 56 -26.20 10.54 2.46
N ALA A 57 -27.27 10.63 1.66
CA ALA A 57 -27.32 11.58 0.54
C ALA A 57 -27.37 13.02 1.06
N ASP A 58 -26.66 13.91 0.34
CA ASP A 58 -26.69 15.35 0.60
C ASP A 58 -27.99 15.99 0.09
N ALA A 59 -28.08 17.33 0.20
CA ALA A 59 -29.26 18.08 -0.22
C ALA A 59 -29.55 17.95 -1.73
N GLN A 60 -28.53 17.67 -2.54
CA GLN A 60 -28.67 17.45 -3.98
C GLN A 60 -28.86 15.98 -4.35
N GLY A 61 -28.89 15.08 -3.38
CA GLY A 61 -29.10 13.65 -3.58
C GLY A 61 -27.83 12.88 -3.93
N TYR A 62 -26.67 13.40 -3.64
CA TYR A 62 -25.39 12.73 -3.89
C TYR A 62 -24.82 12.10 -2.63
N VAL A 63 -24.22 10.93 -2.80
CA VAL A 63 -23.48 10.21 -1.75
C VAL A 63 -22.01 10.23 -2.12
N GLU A 64 -21.17 10.59 -1.15
CA GLU A 64 -19.73 10.49 -1.32
C GLU A 64 -19.26 9.04 -1.04
N GLY A 65 -18.52 8.47 -1.99
CA GLY A 65 -17.85 7.20 -1.82
C GLY A 65 -16.42 7.39 -1.35
N SER A 66 -15.53 6.50 -1.79
CA SER A 66 -14.09 6.60 -1.54
C SER A 66 -13.37 7.19 -2.76
N ASN A 67 -12.07 7.49 -2.60
CA ASN A 67 -11.21 7.81 -3.73
C ASN A 67 -10.32 6.63 -4.13
N VAL A 68 -10.68 5.41 -3.75
CA VAL A 68 -9.97 4.18 -4.11
C VAL A 68 -10.39 3.74 -5.51
N ASN A 69 -9.41 3.52 -6.39
CA ASN A 69 -9.61 2.87 -7.68
C ASN A 69 -9.15 1.42 -7.55
N LEU A 70 -10.09 0.48 -7.62
CA LEU A 70 -9.82 -0.94 -7.40
C LEU A 70 -8.77 -1.51 -8.34
N LEU A 71 -8.82 -1.16 -9.62
CA LEU A 71 -7.85 -1.66 -10.59
C LEU A 71 -6.44 -1.20 -10.27
N MET A 72 -6.29 0.07 -9.91
CA MET A 72 -4.98 0.61 -9.52
C MET A 72 -4.49 -0.01 -8.22
N GLU A 73 -5.39 -0.22 -7.24
CA GLU A 73 -5.01 -0.85 -5.97
C GLU A 73 -4.56 -2.30 -6.16
N ILE A 74 -5.27 -3.05 -7.00
CA ILE A 74 -4.88 -4.42 -7.31
C ILE A 74 -3.51 -4.45 -8.00
N ALA A 75 -3.28 -3.54 -8.95
CA ALA A 75 -1.99 -3.44 -9.63
C ALA A 75 -0.86 -3.09 -8.64
N ASP A 76 -1.09 -2.13 -7.75
CA ASP A 76 -0.13 -1.72 -6.72
C ASP A 76 0.14 -2.86 -5.73
N ALA A 77 -0.90 -3.61 -5.33
CA ALA A 77 -0.75 -4.75 -4.44
C ALA A 77 0.09 -5.86 -5.09
N ARG A 78 -0.13 -6.14 -6.36
CA ARG A 78 0.66 -7.14 -7.10
C ARG A 78 2.12 -6.71 -7.24
N GLU A 79 2.37 -5.43 -7.52
CA GLU A 79 3.72 -4.89 -7.58
C GLU A 79 4.41 -4.98 -6.22
N ALA A 80 3.72 -4.61 -5.14
CA ALA A 80 4.27 -4.69 -3.80
C ALA A 80 4.59 -6.13 -3.40
N GLN A 81 3.73 -7.09 -3.75
CA GLN A 81 3.96 -8.50 -3.51
C GLN A 81 5.16 -9.01 -4.29
N ARG A 82 5.29 -8.63 -5.56
CA ARG A 82 6.42 -9.01 -6.40
C ARG A 82 7.74 -8.47 -5.85
N SER A 83 7.75 -7.22 -5.39
CA SER A 83 8.93 -6.60 -4.77
C SER A 83 9.31 -7.31 -3.48
N TYR A 84 8.33 -7.67 -2.66
CA TYR A 84 8.55 -8.41 -1.43
C TYR A 84 9.19 -9.78 -1.72
N GLU A 85 8.65 -10.52 -2.67
CA GLU A 85 9.18 -11.83 -3.06
C GLU A 85 10.60 -11.74 -3.62
N ALA A 86 10.89 -10.73 -4.44
CA ALA A 86 12.22 -10.49 -4.98
C ALA A 86 13.23 -10.20 -3.87
N ASN A 87 12.86 -9.35 -2.91
CA ASN A 87 13.70 -9.02 -1.77
C ASN A 87 13.95 -10.24 -0.87
N LEU A 88 12.94 -11.08 -0.68
CA LEU A 88 13.06 -12.31 0.09
C LEU A 88 14.03 -13.28 -0.58
N LYS A 89 13.95 -13.44 -1.91
CA LYS A 89 14.89 -14.27 -2.67
C LYS A 89 16.33 -13.78 -2.54
N MET A 90 16.53 -12.46 -2.65
CA MET A 90 17.86 -11.87 -2.48
C MET A 90 18.41 -12.12 -1.09
N PHE A 91 17.57 -12.00 -0.07
CA PHE A 91 17.97 -12.29 1.31
C PHE A 91 18.36 -13.75 1.49
N GLU A 92 17.59 -14.68 0.94
CA GLU A 92 17.89 -16.11 0.99
C GLU A 92 19.21 -16.45 0.28
N GLN A 93 19.46 -15.87 -0.87
CA GLN A 93 20.72 -16.03 -1.60
C GLN A 93 21.92 -15.51 -0.80
N THR A 94 21.77 -14.36 -0.17
CA THR A 94 22.82 -13.77 0.67
C THR A 94 23.11 -14.68 1.86
N ARG A 95 22.08 -15.24 2.49
CA ARG A 95 22.26 -16.20 3.59
C ARG A 95 23.01 -17.46 3.14
N ALA A 96 22.63 -18.01 1.99
CA ALA A 96 23.28 -19.19 1.43
C ALA A 96 24.75 -18.92 1.13
N MET A 97 25.08 -17.77 0.57
CA MET A 97 26.47 -17.37 0.31
C MET A 97 27.26 -17.22 1.61
N SER A 98 26.69 -16.59 2.62
CA SER A 98 27.34 -16.42 3.93
C SER A 98 27.62 -17.77 4.57
N SER A 99 26.68 -18.71 4.52
CA SER A 99 26.85 -20.06 5.05
C SER A 99 27.96 -20.82 4.31
N ALA A 100 28.01 -20.71 2.99
CA ALA A 100 29.04 -21.34 2.18
C ALA A 100 30.44 -20.81 2.52
N LEU A 101 30.56 -19.49 2.71
CA LEU A 101 31.83 -18.88 3.11
C LEU A 101 32.25 -19.31 4.50
N LEU A 102 31.34 -19.41 5.46
CA LEU A 102 31.65 -19.91 6.80
C LEU A 102 32.11 -21.35 6.76
N ASP A 103 31.51 -22.20 5.95
CA ASP A 103 31.91 -23.58 5.79
C ASP A 103 33.33 -23.69 5.23
N LEU A 104 33.69 -22.86 4.27
CA LEU A 104 35.05 -22.79 3.73
C LEU A 104 36.08 -22.39 4.79
N LEU A 105 35.72 -21.47 5.68
CA LEU A 105 36.61 -21.01 6.75
C LEU A 105 36.80 -22.04 7.87
N ARG A 106 35.89 -23.00 8.00
CA ARG A 106 35.96 -24.07 9.01
C ARG A 106 36.78 -25.28 8.57
N ARG A 107 37.16 -25.35 7.33
CA ARG A 107 37.94 -26.47 6.78
C ARG A 107 39.43 -26.34 7.10
#